data_775c63d47945cbd39c589b4f05d52add
#
_entry.id   775c63d47945cbd39c589b4f05d52add
#
_cell.length_a   1.000
_cell.length_b   1.000
_cell.length_c   1.000
_cell.angle_alpha   90.00
_cell.angle_beta   90.00
_cell.angle_gamma   90.00
#
_symmetry.space_group_name_H-M   'P 1'
#
loop_
_entity.id
_entity.type
_entity.pdbx_description
1 polymer ?
#
loop_
_entity_poly.entity_id
_entity_poly.type
_entity_poly.pdbx_seq_one_letter_code
_entity_poly.pdbx_strand_id
1 'polypeptide(L)'
;MKKSTNQGVCIARHISFFVNDYVSSFLTESEHTIKAYRYTLTLYIMYLDEKRGITINSLSSDCFSRSVIEEWILWLKNDRNCCAATCNNRLACLRVFLKYLGSKEIDYLYPESVKLSNG
;
A
#
# COMPACT_ATOMS: atom_id res chain seq x y z
N MET A 1 -0.48 0.30 -22.44
CA MET A 1 0.82 0.47 -22.68
C MET A 1 1.51 1.45 -21.82
N LYS A 2 1.66 2.64 -22.28
CA LYS A 2 2.33 3.65 -21.51
C LYS A 2 1.63 3.95 -20.22
N LYS A 3 0.32 3.88 -20.21
CA LYS A 3 -0.44 4.14 -19.01
C LYS A 3 -0.12 3.17 -17.90
N SER A 4 0.01 1.90 -18.20
CA SER A 4 0.30 0.94 -17.16
C SER A 4 1.70 1.17 -16.61
N THR A 5 2.66 1.48 -17.46
CA THR A 5 4.00 1.79 -17.01
C THR A 5 4.00 3.02 -16.14
N ASN A 6 3.24 4.05 -16.55
CA ASN A 6 3.16 5.27 -15.76
C ASN A 6 2.48 5.02 -14.43
N GLN A 7 1.48 4.16 -14.40
CA GLN A 7 0.79 3.86 -13.16
C GLN A 7 1.75 3.17 -12.18
N GLY A 8 2.55 2.22 -12.65
CA GLY A 8 3.50 1.54 -11.79
C GLY A 8 4.50 2.50 -11.19
N VAL A 9 5.03 3.39 -12.01
CA VAL A 9 5.99 4.37 -11.52
C VAL A 9 5.34 5.32 -10.52
N CYS A 10 4.11 5.73 -10.80
CA CYS A 10 3.38 6.60 -9.89
C CYS A 10 3.15 5.94 -8.54
N ILE A 11 2.72 4.70 -8.55
CA ILE A 11 2.45 4.00 -7.29
C ILE A 11 3.74 3.83 -6.51
N ALA A 12 4.84 3.49 -7.19
CA ALA A 12 6.13 3.36 -6.53
C ALA A 12 6.55 4.65 -5.87
N ARG A 13 6.33 5.77 -6.54
CA ARG A 13 6.65 7.07 -5.96
C ARG A 13 5.77 7.38 -4.75
N HIS A 14 4.51 7.02 -4.82
CA HIS A 14 3.62 7.24 -3.68
C HIS A 14 4.02 6.39 -2.49
N ILE A 15 4.46 5.16 -2.73
CA ILE A 15 4.96 4.32 -1.65
C ILE A 15 6.16 5.00 -0.99
N SER A 16 7.10 5.46 -1.81
CA SER A 16 8.31 6.10 -1.31
C SER A 16 7.97 7.36 -0.50
N PHE A 17 7.11 8.20 -1.04
CA PHE A 17 6.73 9.42 -0.34
C PHE A 17 5.98 9.08 0.95
N PHE A 18 5.10 8.09 0.90
CA PHE A 18 4.32 7.71 2.06
C PHE A 18 5.24 7.30 3.23
N VAL A 19 6.15 6.39 2.97
CA VAL A 19 6.98 5.86 4.05
C VAL A 19 8.08 6.82 4.49
N ASN A 20 8.54 7.69 3.61
CA ASN A 20 9.64 8.59 3.94
C ASN A 20 9.18 9.94 4.47
N ASP A 21 8.01 10.40 4.06
CA ASP A 21 7.58 11.75 4.39
C ASP A 21 6.19 11.83 5.00
N TYR A 22 5.21 11.16 4.39
CA TYR A 22 3.83 11.34 4.79
C TYR A 22 3.56 10.83 6.20
N VAL A 23 4.07 9.64 6.51
CA VAL A 23 3.81 9.03 7.81
C VAL A 23 4.38 9.92 8.93
N SER A 24 5.62 10.34 8.77
CA SER A 24 6.26 11.14 9.81
C SER A 24 5.71 12.56 9.90
N SER A 25 5.23 13.11 8.79
CA SER A 25 4.73 14.47 8.79
C SER A 25 3.27 14.59 9.22
N PHE A 26 2.47 13.59 8.91
CA PHE A 26 1.02 13.71 9.09
C PHE A 26 0.39 12.66 10.00
N LEU A 27 1.05 11.55 10.24
CA LEU A 27 0.43 10.46 11.00
C LEU A 27 1.01 10.27 12.39
N THR A 28 2.33 10.28 12.53
CA THR A 28 2.94 9.98 13.81
C THR A 28 4.38 10.44 13.83
N GLU A 29 4.88 10.74 15.03
CA GLU A 29 6.29 11.01 15.24
C GLU A 29 7.00 9.81 15.83
N SER A 30 6.27 8.75 16.16
CA SER A 30 6.85 7.57 16.76
C SER A 30 7.66 6.78 15.73
N GLU A 31 8.95 6.64 15.97
CA GLU A 31 9.81 5.85 15.09
C GLU A 31 9.34 4.42 14.96
N HIS A 32 8.85 3.89 16.05
CA HIS A 32 8.36 2.52 16.07
C HIS A 32 7.19 2.35 15.08
N THR A 33 6.27 3.29 15.10
CA THR A 33 5.12 3.25 14.21
C THR A 33 5.52 3.51 12.76
N ILE A 34 6.45 4.43 12.56
CA ILE A 34 6.95 4.70 11.21
C ILE A 34 7.56 3.45 10.61
N LYS A 35 8.34 2.71 11.40
CA LYS A 35 8.94 1.47 10.93
C LYS A 35 7.89 0.42 10.62
N ALA A 36 6.80 0.39 11.40
CA ALA A 36 5.73 -0.56 11.16
C ALA A 36 5.06 -0.33 9.79
N TYR A 37 4.82 0.93 9.45
CA TYR A 37 4.28 1.24 8.12
C TYR A 37 5.24 0.84 7.02
N ARG A 38 6.51 1.17 7.19
CA ARG A 38 7.52 0.84 6.18
C ARG A 38 7.63 -0.66 6.00
N TYR A 39 7.67 -1.39 7.10
CA TYR A 39 7.81 -2.84 7.04
C TYR A 39 6.59 -3.49 6.40
N THR A 40 5.40 -2.97 6.71
CA THR A 40 4.16 -3.50 6.12
C THR A 40 4.18 -3.40 4.60
N LEU A 41 4.57 -2.24 4.08
CA LEU A 41 4.61 -2.07 2.63
C LEU A 41 5.71 -2.92 2.01
N THR A 42 6.83 -3.07 2.69
CA THR A 42 7.88 -3.97 2.23
C THR A 42 7.36 -5.39 2.08
N LEU A 43 6.61 -5.86 3.08
CA LEU A 43 6.04 -7.20 3.03
C LEU A 43 5.04 -7.35 1.90
N TYR A 44 4.26 -6.32 1.65
CA TYR A 44 3.28 -6.38 0.56
C TYR A 44 3.99 -6.49 -0.80
N ILE A 45 5.02 -5.69 -0.99
CA ILE A 45 5.80 -5.72 -2.23
C ILE A 45 6.47 -7.07 -2.40
N MET A 46 7.02 -7.62 -1.31
CA MET A 46 7.64 -8.95 -1.36
C MET A 46 6.63 -10.01 -1.77
N TYR A 47 5.44 -9.94 -1.22
CA TYR A 47 4.40 -10.89 -1.55
C TYR A 47 4.04 -10.81 -3.05
N LEU A 48 3.86 -9.61 -3.56
CA LEU A 48 3.52 -9.44 -4.97
C LEU A 48 4.60 -10.00 -5.87
N ASP A 49 5.85 -9.78 -5.51
CA ASP A 49 6.96 -10.28 -6.30
C ASP A 49 7.03 -11.80 -6.25
N GLU A 50 6.98 -12.36 -5.05
CA GLU A 50 7.15 -13.81 -4.85
C GLU A 50 5.98 -14.62 -5.39
N LYS A 51 4.77 -14.16 -5.13
CA LYS A 51 3.60 -14.98 -5.41
C LYS A 51 2.86 -14.60 -6.67
N ARG A 52 3.09 -13.41 -7.18
CA ARG A 52 2.37 -12.96 -8.37
C ARG A 52 3.30 -12.48 -9.47
N GLY A 53 4.60 -12.49 -9.22
CA GLY A 53 5.57 -12.08 -10.23
C GLY A 53 5.45 -10.61 -10.61
N ILE A 54 4.95 -9.77 -9.71
CA ILE A 54 4.75 -8.36 -9.99
C ILE A 54 5.85 -7.57 -9.30
N THR A 55 6.66 -6.87 -10.08
CA THR A 55 7.73 -6.06 -9.52
C THR A 55 7.20 -4.68 -9.16
N ILE A 56 8.00 -3.95 -8.39
CA ILE A 56 7.60 -2.62 -7.94
C ILE A 56 7.34 -1.66 -9.09
N ASN A 57 8.00 -1.87 -10.22
CA ASN A 57 7.79 -1.00 -11.38
C ASN A 57 6.57 -1.38 -12.20
N SER A 58 5.96 -2.52 -11.89
CA SER A 58 4.80 -3.02 -12.60
C SER A 58 3.51 -2.93 -11.81
N LEU A 59 3.51 -2.17 -10.73
CA LEU A 59 2.34 -2.06 -9.86
C LEU A 59 1.17 -1.39 -10.58
N SER A 60 -0.02 -1.85 -10.24
CA SER A 60 -1.25 -1.26 -10.74
C SER A 60 -2.28 -1.28 -9.62
N SER A 61 -3.39 -0.59 -9.83
CA SER A 61 -4.43 -0.58 -8.80
C SER A 61 -4.99 -1.97 -8.56
N ASP A 62 -4.93 -2.86 -9.55
CA ASP A 62 -5.40 -4.24 -9.38
C ASP A 62 -4.60 -4.99 -8.32
N CYS A 63 -3.35 -4.58 -8.08
CA CYS A 63 -2.51 -5.22 -7.07
C CYS A 63 -3.04 -5.00 -5.67
N PHE A 64 -3.96 -4.07 -5.50
CA PHE A 64 -4.51 -3.74 -4.19
C PHE A 64 -6.00 -4.06 -4.11
N SER A 65 -6.45 -5.00 -4.93
CA SER A 65 -7.83 -5.45 -4.86
C SER A 65 -8.05 -6.25 -3.59
N ARG A 66 -9.32 -6.38 -3.21
CA ARG A 66 -9.66 -7.08 -2.00
C ARG A 66 -9.14 -8.53 -2.00
N SER A 67 -9.26 -9.21 -3.13
CA SER A 67 -8.83 -10.60 -3.19
C SER A 67 -7.32 -10.73 -3.05
N VAL A 68 -6.57 -9.80 -3.62
CA VAL A 68 -5.12 -9.83 -3.48
C VAL A 68 -4.72 -9.57 -2.02
N ILE A 69 -5.39 -8.63 -1.38
CA ILE A 69 -5.10 -8.32 0.02
C ILE A 69 -5.42 -9.52 0.90
N GLU A 70 -6.53 -10.20 0.63
CA GLU A 70 -6.89 -11.39 1.41
C GLU A 70 -5.84 -12.48 1.26
N GLU A 71 -5.33 -12.68 0.05
CA GLU A 71 -4.27 -13.66 -0.16
C GLU A 71 -2.98 -13.26 0.55
N TRP A 72 -2.69 -11.97 0.59
CA TRP A 72 -1.54 -11.48 1.32
C TRP A 72 -1.66 -11.81 2.82
N ILE A 73 -2.85 -11.65 3.38
CA ILE A 73 -3.08 -12.01 4.78
C ILE A 73 -2.80 -13.49 5.02
N LEU A 74 -3.27 -14.34 4.10
CA LEU A 74 -3.00 -15.77 4.19
C LEU A 74 -1.50 -16.05 4.09
N TRP A 75 -0.82 -15.35 3.22
CA TRP A 75 0.63 -15.47 3.09
C TRP A 75 1.33 -15.08 4.38
N LEU A 76 0.87 -14.01 5.03
CA LEU A 76 1.44 -13.59 6.30
C LEU A 76 1.28 -14.70 7.34
N LYS A 77 0.12 -15.33 7.39
CA LYS A 77 -0.14 -16.38 8.36
C LYS A 77 0.65 -17.65 8.06
N ASN A 78 0.64 -18.06 6.82
CA ASN A 78 1.15 -19.38 6.46
C ASN A 78 2.62 -19.39 6.11
N ASP A 79 3.09 -18.37 5.40
CA ASP A 79 4.49 -18.32 4.97
C ASP A 79 5.37 -17.55 5.93
N ARG A 80 4.78 -16.61 6.68
CA ARG A 80 5.56 -15.76 7.59
C ARG A 80 5.23 -16.04 9.04
N ASN A 81 4.34 -16.97 9.29
CA ASN A 81 3.98 -17.39 10.66
C ASN A 81 3.50 -16.25 11.55
N CYS A 82 2.77 -15.31 10.97
CA CYS A 82 2.25 -14.21 11.75
C CYS A 82 0.99 -14.63 12.49
N CYS A 83 0.87 -14.19 13.74
CA CYS A 83 -0.34 -14.45 14.50
C CYS A 83 -1.44 -13.47 14.08
N ALA A 84 -2.66 -13.72 14.55
CA ALA A 84 -3.80 -12.91 14.16
C ALA A 84 -3.59 -11.43 14.50
N ALA A 85 -3.03 -11.15 15.68
CA ALA A 85 -2.81 -9.76 16.09
C ALA A 85 -1.87 -9.05 15.14
N THR A 86 -0.80 -9.73 14.74
CA THR A 86 0.17 -9.15 13.81
C THR A 86 -0.47 -8.92 12.44
N CYS A 87 -1.25 -9.89 11.96
CA CYS A 87 -1.94 -9.73 10.68
C CYS A 87 -2.88 -8.55 10.72
N ASN A 88 -3.61 -8.36 11.81
CA ASN A 88 -4.52 -7.22 11.94
C ASN A 88 -3.77 -5.90 11.93
N ASN A 89 -2.63 -5.87 12.59
CA ASN A 89 -1.77 -4.70 12.59
C ASN A 89 -1.28 -4.36 11.19
N ARG A 90 -0.81 -5.36 10.47
CA ARG A 90 -0.33 -5.16 9.11
C ARG A 90 -1.46 -4.69 8.20
N LEU A 91 -2.64 -5.28 8.35
CA LEU A 91 -3.79 -4.87 7.56
C LEU A 91 -4.18 -3.43 7.85
N ALA A 92 -4.15 -3.04 9.13
CA ALA A 92 -4.47 -1.66 9.50
C ALA A 92 -3.50 -0.69 8.85
N CYS A 93 -2.21 -1.00 8.86
CA CYS A 93 -1.20 -0.15 8.22
C CYS A 93 -1.44 -0.06 6.72
N LEU A 94 -1.74 -1.20 6.09
CA LEU A 94 -1.98 -1.20 4.65
C LEU A 94 -3.20 -0.35 4.31
N ARG A 95 -4.24 -0.42 5.11
CA ARG A 95 -5.45 0.36 4.87
C ARG A 95 -5.17 1.86 4.90
N VAL A 96 -4.30 2.29 5.79
CA VAL A 96 -3.95 3.71 5.85
C VAL A 96 -3.25 4.12 4.56
N PHE A 97 -2.33 3.28 4.08
CA PHE A 97 -1.66 3.56 2.81
C PHE A 97 -2.66 3.59 1.65
N LEU A 98 -3.59 2.63 1.63
CA LEU A 98 -4.56 2.58 0.55
C LEU A 98 -5.46 3.80 0.53
N LYS A 99 -5.83 4.28 1.71
CA LYS A 99 -6.61 5.51 1.80
C LYS A 99 -5.82 6.68 1.23
N TYR A 100 -4.55 6.76 1.58
CA TYR A 100 -3.67 7.78 1.04
C TYR A 100 -3.56 7.67 -0.49
N LEU A 101 -3.30 6.45 -0.97
CA LEU A 101 -3.13 6.21 -2.40
C LEU A 101 -4.40 6.52 -3.17
N GLY A 102 -5.55 6.09 -2.65
CA GLY A 102 -6.83 6.36 -3.29
C GLY A 102 -7.10 7.84 -3.43
N SER A 103 -6.77 8.59 -2.38
CA SER A 103 -6.92 10.04 -2.41
C SER A 103 -6.07 10.66 -3.52
N LYS A 104 -4.84 10.18 -3.68
CA LYS A 104 -3.94 10.73 -4.70
C LYS A 104 -4.35 10.33 -6.10
N GLU A 105 -4.82 9.10 -6.27
CA GLU A 105 -5.23 8.65 -7.59
C GLU A 105 -6.50 9.33 -8.05
N ILE A 106 -7.43 9.53 -7.14
CA ILE A 106 -8.66 10.23 -7.46
C ILE A 106 -8.36 11.68 -7.81
N ASP A 107 -7.46 12.29 -7.06
CA ASP A 107 -7.02 13.65 -7.32
C ASP A 107 -6.49 13.78 -8.73
N TYR A 108 -5.75 12.79 -9.16
CA TYR A 108 -5.07 12.77 -10.43
C TYR A 108 -6.03 12.53 -11.59
N LEU A 109 -6.92 11.55 -11.42
CA LEU A 109 -7.81 11.11 -12.49
C LEU A 109 -9.13 11.86 -12.51
N TYR A 110 -9.65 12.20 -11.34
CA TYR A 110 -10.94 12.86 -11.20
C TYR A 110 -10.87 13.91 -10.11
N PRO A 111 -10.28 15.04 -10.42
CA PRO A 111 -10.09 16.07 -9.40
C PRO A 111 -11.36 16.47 -8.64
N GLU A 112 -12.49 16.48 -9.33
CA GLU A 112 -13.73 16.85 -8.66
C GLU A 112 -14.21 15.82 -7.66
N SER A 113 -13.81 14.57 -7.84
CA SER A 113 -14.25 13.50 -6.97
C SER A 113 -13.61 13.55 -5.60
N VAL A 114 -12.52 14.27 -5.48
CA VAL A 114 -11.82 14.37 -4.22
C VAL A 114 -12.73 14.94 -3.15
N LYS A 115 -13.54 15.90 -3.52
CA LYS A 115 -14.46 16.52 -2.57
C LYS A 115 -15.50 15.52 -2.06
N LEU A 116 -15.93 14.64 -2.93
CA LEU A 116 -16.92 13.64 -2.55
C LEU A 116 -16.32 12.57 -1.67
N SER A 117 -15.07 12.21 -1.92
CA SER A 117 -14.47 11.13 -1.17
C SER A 117 -14.19 11.53 0.27
N ASN A 118 -14.28 12.79 0.58
CA ASN A 118 -14.11 13.25 1.94
C ASN A 118 -15.38 13.12 2.76
N GLY A 119 -16.47 12.87 2.11
CA GLY A 119 -17.75 12.76 2.79
C GLY A 119 -17.92 11.49 3.59
#